data_fbc33fe575fccb35d497405a93d8cbec
#
_entry.id   fbc33fe575fccb35d497405a93d8cbec
#
_cell.length_a   1.000
_cell.length_b   1.000
_cell.length_c   1.000
_cell.angle_alpha   90.00
_cell.angle_beta   90.00
_cell.angle_gamma   90.00
#
_symmetry.space_group_name_H-M   'P 1'
#
loop_
_entity.id
_entity.type
_entity.pdbx_description
1 polymer ?
#
loop_
_entity_poly.entity_id
_entity_poly.type
_entity_poly.pdbx_seq_one_letter_code
_entity_poly.pdbx_strand_id
1 'polypeptide(L)'
;MSSQIRMVKEKLNLAITQLCETSWMFVKNPSCDFTRERKLPLREVISILLCMEGGSLTGELLRYFRCSRYSPSSSAFIQQRQKINEFAFPSLFSLFVKHTDKDRMYKGYRLLAADGSDIQIPTDSKHTASYFHGTNGQAPYNLLHLDAIYDLRQHTYLDAQVCGRRNSDERGTLCKMVDRSDITNALIIADRGYESYNLMAHIQDKGWKFLIRIKDIYSSGIASGLELPNSDEFDLYCPIQLTRRRKIETVPLFADKNHYKWIATSTPFDYLSAGSHKHDPIEFYYLPFRIVRFKLSDSSYETVITNLDAEYFPPEELKHLYGMRWGIETSFRELKYTVGLLHFHAKKVENITQEIYARLIMYNFSELITSHVVIQKFERKHPCKANFSVAVQVCRQFLLGNVSPPDVEATIGKNLSVIRPGRNSPRNMVVKHAVSFLYRVA
;
A
#
# COMPACT_ATOMS: atom_id res chain seq x y z
N MET A 1 14.72 -25.50 -0.85
CA MET A 1 13.46 -24.85 -0.44
C MET A 1 13.44 -24.48 1.02
N SER A 2 13.65 -25.39 1.94
CA SER A 2 13.78 -25.06 3.38
C SER A 2 14.84 -23.99 3.69
N SER A 3 15.90 -23.87 2.87
CA SER A 3 16.90 -22.81 2.98
C SER A 3 16.35 -21.42 2.65
N GLN A 4 15.47 -21.31 1.66
CA GLN A 4 14.84 -20.03 1.27
C GLN A 4 13.87 -19.52 2.36
N ILE A 5 13.07 -20.42 2.93
CA ILE A 5 12.17 -20.11 4.05
C ILE A 5 12.98 -19.63 5.26
N ARG A 6 14.08 -20.31 5.58
CA ARG A 6 15.00 -19.90 6.65
C ARG A 6 15.59 -18.52 6.36
N MET A 7 16.04 -18.27 5.14
CA MET A 7 16.61 -16.98 4.72
C MET A 7 15.63 -15.82 4.93
N VAL A 8 14.32 -15.98 4.63
CA VAL A 8 13.31 -14.94 4.88
C VAL A 8 13.23 -14.58 6.37
N LYS A 9 13.27 -15.59 7.25
CA LYS A 9 13.29 -15.36 8.72
C LYS A 9 14.59 -14.68 9.17
N GLU A 10 15.73 -15.09 8.63
CA GLU A 10 17.03 -14.48 8.92
C GLU A 10 17.06 -12.99 8.52
N LYS A 11 16.48 -12.65 7.35
CA LYS A 11 16.36 -11.27 6.88
C LYS A 11 15.47 -10.41 7.79
N LEU A 12 14.35 -10.94 8.31
CA LEU A 12 13.53 -10.24 9.29
C LEU A 12 14.29 -10.06 10.63
N ASN A 13 14.98 -11.10 11.09
CA ASN A 13 15.80 -11.02 12.29
C ASN A 13 16.94 -10.02 12.15
N LEU A 14 17.55 -9.92 10.96
CA LEU A 14 18.58 -8.93 10.64
C LEU A 14 18.01 -7.51 10.74
N ALA A 15 16.85 -7.25 10.15
CA ALA A 15 16.18 -5.95 10.24
C ALA A 15 15.88 -5.56 11.70
N ILE A 16 15.39 -6.52 12.51
CA ILE A 16 15.15 -6.30 13.94
C ILE A 16 16.47 -6.02 14.68
N THR A 17 17.54 -6.73 14.34
CA THR A 17 18.87 -6.53 14.97
C THR A 17 19.38 -5.13 14.68
N GLN A 18 19.38 -4.70 13.40
CA GLN A 18 19.83 -3.37 12.99
C GLN A 18 19.05 -2.25 13.71
N LEU A 19 17.72 -2.41 13.82
CA LEU A 19 16.91 -1.44 14.58
C LEU A 19 17.28 -1.42 16.06
N CYS A 20 17.54 -2.58 16.68
CA CYS A 20 17.92 -2.67 18.09
C CYS A 20 19.32 -2.11 18.35
N GLU A 21 20.27 -2.29 17.44
CA GLU A 21 21.64 -1.72 17.54
C GLU A 21 21.62 -0.19 17.49
N THR A 22 20.66 0.39 16.80
CA THR A 22 20.43 1.85 16.73
C THR A 22 19.23 2.29 17.56
N SER A 23 18.91 1.56 18.64
CA SER A 23 17.70 1.75 19.46
C SER A 23 17.50 3.17 19.97
N TRP A 24 18.58 3.93 20.20
CA TRP A 24 18.54 5.33 20.62
C TRP A 24 17.78 6.24 19.63
N MET A 25 17.70 5.89 18.34
CA MET A 25 16.90 6.60 17.34
C MET A 25 15.41 6.28 17.43
N PHE A 26 15.04 5.14 18.02
CA PHE A 26 13.71 4.55 17.95
C PHE A 26 12.98 4.49 19.29
N VAL A 27 13.54 5.12 20.31
CA VAL A 27 12.91 5.23 21.62
C VAL A 27 12.65 6.69 21.97
N LYS A 28 11.70 6.95 22.87
CA LYS A 28 11.31 8.32 23.25
C LYS A 28 12.39 9.00 24.11
N ASN A 29 13.00 8.25 25.03
CA ASN A 29 14.04 8.76 25.94
C ASN A 29 15.30 7.88 25.86
N PRO A 30 16.24 8.17 24.96
CA PRO A 30 17.42 7.33 24.71
C PRO A 30 18.29 7.07 25.94
N SER A 31 18.32 8.00 26.92
CA SER A 31 19.12 7.87 28.14
C SER A 31 18.59 6.86 29.15
N CYS A 32 17.32 6.45 29.07
CA CYS A 32 16.69 5.58 30.07
C CYS A 32 15.81 4.46 29.48
N ASP A 33 15.32 4.58 28.23
CA ASP A 33 14.45 3.59 27.65
C ASP A 33 15.25 2.41 27.11
N PHE A 34 14.87 1.20 27.52
CA PHE A 34 15.51 -0.07 27.14
C PHE A 34 17.02 -0.18 27.46
N THR A 35 17.54 0.67 28.33
CA THR A 35 18.97 0.66 28.75
C THR A 35 19.30 -0.43 29.79
N ARG A 36 18.29 -0.98 30.44
CA ARG A 36 18.46 -2.03 31.48
C ARG A 36 17.95 -3.37 30.95
N GLU A 37 18.64 -4.45 31.30
CA GLU A 37 18.13 -5.80 31.08
C GLU A 37 16.86 -6.03 31.91
N ARG A 38 15.75 -6.24 31.22
CA ARG A 38 14.43 -6.53 31.76
C ARG A 38 13.76 -7.66 30.96
N LYS A 39 12.67 -8.20 31.48
CA LYS A 39 11.88 -9.25 30.79
C LYS A 39 11.37 -8.87 29.40
N LEU A 40 11.26 -7.58 29.10
CA LEU A 40 10.77 -7.04 27.84
C LEU A 40 11.79 -6.04 27.25
N PRO A 41 12.93 -6.51 26.71
CA PRO A 41 13.83 -5.68 25.93
C PRO A 41 13.14 -5.25 24.62
N LEU A 42 13.69 -4.26 23.91
CA LEU A 42 13.10 -3.71 22.67
C LEU A 42 12.80 -4.81 21.64
N ARG A 43 13.75 -5.72 21.39
CA ARG A 43 13.60 -6.87 20.49
C ARG A 43 12.37 -7.71 20.84
N GLU A 44 12.16 -7.98 22.11
CA GLU A 44 11.05 -8.81 22.59
C GLU A 44 9.71 -8.11 22.36
N VAL A 45 9.62 -6.80 22.66
CA VAL A 45 8.41 -6.01 22.41
C VAL A 45 8.07 -6.00 20.91
N ILE A 46 9.06 -5.83 20.03
CA ILE A 46 8.88 -5.90 18.58
C ILE A 46 8.37 -7.28 18.16
N SER A 47 9.02 -8.36 18.63
CA SER A 47 8.65 -9.74 18.29
C SER A 47 7.23 -10.09 18.73
N ILE A 48 6.83 -9.63 19.92
CA ILE A 48 5.45 -9.79 20.41
C ILE A 48 4.46 -9.10 19.46
N LEU A 49 4.72 -7.83 19.09
CA LEU A 49 3.82 -7.07 18.19
C LEU A 49 3.69 -7.72 16.81
N LEU A 50 4.76 -8.27 16.25
CA LEU A 50 4.73 -9.00 14.99
C LEU A 50 3.87 -10.27 15.07
N CYS A 51 3.91 -10.99 16.21
CA CYS A 51 3.21 -12.25 16.39
C CYS A 51 1.76 -12.12 16.89
N MET A 52 1.32 -10.92 17.32
CA MET A 52 -0.04 -10.70 17.80
C MET A 52 -1.10 -11.03 16.77
N GLU A 53 -2.22 -11.59 17.22
CA GLU A 53 -3.41 -11.91 16.42
C GLU A 53 -4.59 -11.03 16.84
N GLY A 54 -5.77 -11.61 16.99
CA GLY A 54 -7.00 -10.90 17.38
C GLY A 54 -7.52 -11.29 18.77
N GLY A 55 -6.67 -11.85 19.64
CA GLY A 55 -7.01 -12.21 21.01
C GLY A 55 -7.04 -11.02 21.97
N SER A 56 -7.31 -11.25 23.26
CA SER A 56 -7.05 -10.23 24.28
C SER A 56 -5.55 -10.06 24.49
N LEU A 57 -5.10 -8.88 24.91
CA LEU A 57 -3.67 -8.62 25.13
C LEU A 57 -3.04 -9.63 26.11
N THR A 58 -3.76 -9.97 27.19
CA THR A 58 -3.32 -10.99 28.15
C THR A 58 -3.17 -12.36 27.48
N GLY A 59 -4.15 -12.75 26.64
CA GLY A 59 -4.09 -14.01 25.90
C GLY A 59 -2.95 -14.06 24.90
N GLU A 60 -2.67 -12.95 24.22
CA GLU A 60 -1.52 -12.81 23.32
C GLU A 60 -0.19 -13.00 24.05
N LEU A 61 -0.01 -12.37 25.19
CA LEU A 61 1.18 -12.51 26.02
C LEU A 61 1.35 -13.94 26.58
N LEU A 62 0.28 -14.52 27.09
CA LEU A 62 0.32 -15.93 27.56
C LEU A 62 0.69 -16.89 26.43
N ARG A 63 0.14 -16.72 25.25
CA ARG A 63 0.48 -17.53 24.08
C ARG A 63 1.94 -17.35 23.66
N TYR A 64 2.42 -16.13 23.58
CA TYR A 64 3.81 -15.81 23.23
C TYR A 64 4.80 -16.45 24.21
N PHE A 65 4.56 -16.32 25.51
CA PHE A 65 5.40 -16.87 26.58
C PHE A 65 5.05 -18.32 26.96
N ARG A 66 4.22 -19.02 26.15
CA ARG A 66 3.83 -20.44 26.36
C ARG A 66 3.24 -20.70 27.76
N CYS A 67 2.40 -19.78 28.23
CA CYS A 67 1.76 -19.84 29.56
C CYS A 67 2.76 -19.95 30.71
N SER A 68 3.97 -19.42 30.53
CA SER A 68 4.97 -19.40 31.58
C SER A 68 4.52 -18.55 32.78
N ARG A 69 4.83 -19.00 34.02
CA ARG A 69 4.63 -18.19 35.24
C ARG A 69 5.40 -16.86 35.24
N TYR A 70 6.39 -16.73 34.36
CA TYR A 70 7.18 -15.54 34.16
C TYR A 70 6.64 -14.60 33.08
N SER A 71 5.48 -14.91 32.51
CA SER A 71 4.85 -14.03 31.52
C SER A 71 4.66 -12.63 32.10
N PRO A 72 4.99 -11.57 31.35
CA PRO A 72 4.75 -10.20 31.81
C PRO A 72 3.26 -9.90 31.83
N SER A 73 2.84 -8.97 32.69
CA SER A 73 1.48 -8.46 32.69
C SER A 73 1.21 -7.56 31.49
N SER A 74 -0.05 -7.42 31.09
CA SER A 74 -0.48 -6.49 30.05
C SER A 74 -0.02 -5.05 30.34
N SER A 75 -0.08 -4.61 31.62
CA SER A 75 0.39 -3.30 32.05
C SER A 75 1.90 -3.13 31.79
N ALA A 76 2.73 -4.12 32.16
CA ALA A 76 4.16 -4.08 31.92
C ALA A 76 4.49 -3.98 30.42
N PHE A 77 3.78 -4.75 29.57
CA PHE A 77 3.95 -4.68 28.13
C PHE A 77 3.56 -3.30 27.58
N ILE A 78 2.40 -2.75 27.97
CA ILE A 78 1.94 -1.43 27.54
C ILE A 78 2.95 -0.35 27.91
N GLN A 79 3.50 -0.38 29.14
CA GLN A 79 4.51 0.58 29.57
C GLN A 79 5.81 0.49 28.74
N GLN A 80 6.28 -0.71 28.41
CA GLN A 80 7.48 -0.87 27.58
C GLN A 80 7.19 -0.44 26.13
N ARG A 81 6.06 -0.84 25.56
CA ARG A 81 5.65 -0.47 24.21
C ARG A 81 5.55 1.05 24.03
N GLN A 82 5.03 1.79 25.02
CA GLN A 82 4.89 3.25 24.96
C GLN A 82 6.23 4.00 24.87
N LYS A 83 7.35 3.36 25.18
CA LYS A 83 8.71 3.92 25.04
C LYS A 83 9.20 3.96 23.61
N ILE A 84 8.63 3.15 22.73
CA ILE A 84 8.96 3.11 21.30
C ILE A 84 8.36 4.34 20.64
N ASN A 85 9.16 5.06 19.83
CA ASN A 85 8.69 6.22 19.10
C ASN A 85 7.96 5.82 17.80
N GLU A 86 7.38 6.79 17.11
CA GLU A 86 6.57 6.59 15.92
C GLU A 86 7.38 6.11 14.70
N PHE A 87 8.68 6.36 14.65
CA PHE A 87 9.53 5.99 13.50
C PHE A 87 10.00 4.54 13.52
N ALA A 88 9.93 3.85 14.66
CA ALA A 88 10.50 2.53 14.82
C ALA A 88 9.91 1.47 13.87
N PHE A 89 8.59 1.35 13.84
CA PHE A 89 7.94 0.34 12.99
C PHE A 89 7.92 0.67 11.50
N PRO A 90 7.74 1.93 11.07
CA PRO A 90 7.99 2.32 9.68
C PRO A 90 9.42 1.99 9.21
N SER A 91 10.43 2.28 10.04
CA SER A 91 11.83 1.96 9.72
C SER A 91 12.08 0.46 9.68
N LEU A 92 11.52 -0.31 10.61
CA LEU A 92 11.60 -1.78 10.58
C LEU A 92 10.98 -2.35 9.31
N PHE A 93 9.82 -1.84 8.90
CA PHE A 93 9.18 -2.22 7.65
C PHE A 93 10.08 -1.95 6.45
N SER A 94 10.63 -0.73 6.35
CA SER A 94 11.54 -0.33 5.28
C SER A 94 12.82 -1.19 5.25
N LEU A 95 13.43 -1.47 6.40
CA LEU A 95 14.60 -2.36 6.51
C LEU A 95 14.27 -3.78 6.03
N PHE A 96 13.12 -4.33 6.45
CA PHE A 96 12.72 -5.67 6.03
C PHE A 96 12.43 -5.73 4.53
N VAL A 97 11.75 -4.73 3.96
CA VAL A 97 11.56 -4.59 2.51
C VAL A 97 12.90 -4.57 1.81
N LYS A 98 13.82 -3.69 2.21
CA LYS A 98 15.16 -3.57 1.61
C LYS A 98 15.95 -4.90 1.60
N HIS A 99 15.86 -5.67 2.68
CA HIS A 99 16.54 -6.98 2.75
C HIS A 99 15.87 -8.06 1.89
N THR A 100 14.57 -7.96 1.64
CA THR A 100 13.80 -9.00 0.95
C THR A 100 13.46 -8.65 -0.49
N ASP A 101 13.77 -7.44 -0.90
CA ASP A 101 13.48 -6.94 -2.24
C ASP A 101 14.11 -7.81 -3.34
N LYS A 102 13.35 -8.04 -4.40
CA LYS A 102 13.76 -8.79 -5.59
C LYS A 102 13.18 -8.13 -6.82
N ASP A 103 14.02 -7.84 -7.79
CA ASP A 103 13.61 -7.30 -9.08
C ASP A 103 12.90 -8.37 -9.93
N ARG A 104 11.58 -8.43 -9.80
CA ARG A 104 10.73 -9.25 -10.67
C ARG A 104 10.16 -8.38 -11.80
N MET A 105 10.93 -8.21 -12.85
CA MET A 105 10.56 -7.35 -13.98
C MET A 105 9.54 -7.98 -14.93
N TYR A 106 8.72 -7.15 -15.54
CA TYR A 106 7.83 -7.44 -16.65
C TYR A 106 8.12 -6.48 -17.80
N LYS A 107 8.57 -6.97 -18.93
CA LYS A 107 8.99 -6.14 -20.07
C LYS A 107 9.91 -4.96 -19.68
N GLY A 108 10.84 -5.20 -18.75
CA GLY A 108 11.80 -4.19 -18.28
C GLY A 108 11.29 -3.28 -17.16
N TYR A 109 10.06 -3.44 -16.68
CA TYR A 109 9.48 -2.64 -15.61
C TYR A 109 9.06 -3.49 -14.41
N ARG A 110 9.26 -2.95 -13.22
CA ARG A 110 8.66 -3.47 -12.00
C ARG A 110 7.21 -3.03 -11.93
N LEU A 111 6.27 -3.98 -11.81
CA LEU A 111 4.84 -3.66 -11.78
C LEU A 111 4.40 -3.31 -10.37
N LEU A 112 4.04 -2.07 -10.14
CA LEU A 112 3.65 -1.53 -8.85
C LEU A 112 2.19 -1.04 -8.89
N ALA A 113 1.37 -1.46 -7.93
CA ALA A 113 0.06 -0.87 -7.72
C ALA A 113 0.10 0.14 -6.57
N ALA A 114 -0.61 1.25 -6.73
CA ALA A 114 -0.85 2.21 -5.66
C ALA A 114 -2.34 2.25 -5.32
N ASP A 115 -2.65 2.22 -4.04
CA ASP A 115 -4.03 2.33 -3.55
C ASP A 115 -4.04 2.72 -2.07
N GLY A 116 -5.18 3.24 -1.60
CA GLY A 116 -5.42 3.62 -0.22
C GLY A 116 -6.53 2.81 0.43
N SER A 117 -6.50 2.70 1.76
CA SER A 117 -7.51 1.97 2.51
C SER A 117 -7.79 2.59 3.87
N ASP A 118 -9.06 2.89 4.14
CA ASP A 118 -9.48 3.39 5.45
C ASP A 118 -9.52 2.27 6.49
N ILE A 119 -9.07 2.61 7.69
CA ILE A 119 -8.98 1.73 8.85
C ILE A 119 -9.71 2.40 10.00
N GLN A 120 -10.80 1.80 10.44
CA GLN A 120 -11.52 2.28 11.62
C GLN A 120 -10.74 1.89 12.88
N ILE A 121 -10.60 2.85 13.78
CA ILE A 121 -9.87 2.69 15.05
C ILE A 121 -10.76 3.08 16.24
N PRO A 122 -10.37 2.76 17.48
CA PRO A 122 -11.12 3.19 18.69
C PRO A 122 -11.40 4.68 18.68
N THR A 123 -12.61 5.05 19.09
CA THR A 123 -13.07 6.45 19.08
C THR A 123 -12.30 7.27 20.11
N ASP A 124 -11.64 8.33 19.63
CA ASP A 124 -10.95 9.33 20.43
C ASP A 124 -11.20 10.73 19.84
N SER A 125 -12.02 11.52 20.51
CA SER A 125 -12.36 12.89 20.10
C SER A 125 -11.18 13.87 20.15
N LYS A 126 -10.12 13.53 20.92
CA LYS A 126 -8.92 14.36 21.05
C LYS A 126 -8.02 14.25 19.81
N HIS A 127 -8.10 13.16 19.07
CA HIS A 127 -7.32 12.97 17.84
C HIS A 127 -8.07 13.55 16.62
N THR A 128 -8.05 14.87 16.49
CA THR A 128 -8.82 15.63 15.49
C THR A 128 -8.53 15.24 14.05
N ALA A 129 -7.30 14.82 13.73
CA ALA A 129 -6.91 14.39 12.39
C ALA A 129 -7.66 13.14 11.89
N SER A 130 -8.21 12.32 12.78
CA SER A 130 -8.95 11.11 12.40
C SER A 130 -10.40 11.09 12.87
N TYR A 131 -10.82 12.04 13.70
CA TYR A 131 -12.15 12.04 14.33
C TYR A 131 -13.24 12.58 13.41
N PHE A 132 -14.38 11.88 13.37
CA PHE A 132 -15.61 12.26 12.68
C PHE A 132 -16.77 12.24 13.66
N HIS A 133 -17.59 13.30 13.64
CA HIS A 133 -18.74 13.44 14.56
C HIS A 133 -19.87 12.44 14.31
N GLY A 134 -19.87 11.77 13.17
CA GLY A 134 -21.02 11.01 12.70
C GLY A 134 -22.12 11.95 12.16
N THR A 135 -22.93 11.44 11.25
CA THR A 135 -24.07 12.15 10.65
C THR A 135 -25.28 11.21 10.65
N ASN A 136 -26.49 11.76 10.62
CA ASN A 136 -27.72 10.98 10.50
C ASN A 136 -27.87 9.86 11.57
N GLY A 137 -27.57 10.17 12.84
CA GLY A 137 -27.71 9.23 13.96
C GLY A 137 -26.59 8.22 14.13
N GLN A 138 -25.53 8.31 13.33
CA GLN A 138 -24.33 7.50 13.50
C GLN A 138 -23.53 7.97 14.74
N ALA A 139 -23.00 7.00 15.51
CA ALA A 139 -22.07 7.31 16.58
C ALA A 139 -20.77 7.92 16.01
N PRO A 140 -20.08 8.78 16.78
CA PRO A 140 -18.77 9.28 16.39
C PRO A 140 -17.76 8.14 16.16
N TYR A 141 -16.82 8.35 15.25
CA TYR A 141 -15.80 7.36 14.90
C TYR A 141 -14.47 8.00 14.48
N ASN A 142 -13.41 7.23 14.54
CA ASN A 142 -12.10 7.64 14.03
C ASN A 142 -11.66 6.74 12.87
N LEU A 143 -11.07 7.35 11.84
CA LEU A 143 -10.47 6.67 10.70
C LEU A 143 -9.01 7.08 10.53
N LEU A 144 -8.14 6.09 10.42
CA LEU A 144 -6.83 6.24 9.80
C LEU A 144 -6.91 5.88 8.32
N HIS A 145 -6.03 6.43 7.54
CA HIS A 145 -5.84 6.11 6.13
C HIS A 145 -4.47 5.50 5.92
N LEU A 146 -4.42 4.38 5.24
CA LEU A 146 -3.21 3.66 4.85
C LEU A 146 -3.06 3.79 3.34
N ASP A 147 -2.08 4.56 2.89
CA ASP A 147 -1.61 4.56 1.51
C ASP A 147 -0.49 3.54 1.36
N ALA A 148 -0.45 2.82 0.24
CA ALA A 148 0.59 1.82 0.01
C ALA A 148 0.99 1.68 -1.47
N ILE A 149 2.27 1.33 -1.68
CA ILE A 149 2.79 0.79 -2.95
C ILE A 149 2.99 -0.71 -2.77
N TYR A 150 2.44 -1.48 -3.71
CA TYR A 150 2.42 -2.94 -3.70
C TYR A 150 3.02 -3.51 -4.98
N ASP A 151 3.97 -4.43 -4.85
CA ASP A 151 4.56 -5.15 -5.98
C ASP A 151 3.62 -6.28 -6.44
N LEU A 152 3.10 -6.15 -7.64
CA LEU A 152 2.15 -7.10 -8.23
C LEU A 152 2.76 -8.45 -8.60
N ARG A 153 4.08 -8.55 -8.69
CA ARG A 153 4.77 -9.80 -9.04
C ARG A 153 5.43 -10.48 -7.84
N GLN A 154 5.83 -9.71 -6.85
CA GLN A 154 6.36 -10.24 -5.59
C GLN A 154 5.26 -10.45 -4.55
N HIS A 155 4.10 -9.82 -4.73
CA HIS A 155 2.96 -9.82 -3.80
C HIS A 155 3.32 -9.27 -2.41
N THR A 156 4.10 -8.19 -2.38
CA THR A 156 4.53 -7.55 -1.13
C THR A 156 4.31 -6.05 -1.16
N TYR A 157 4.04 -5.46 0.00
CA TYR A 157 4.07 -4.02 0.18
C TYR A 157 5.51 -3.53 0.18
N LEU A 158 5.80 -2.50 -0.59
CA LEU A 158 7.14 -1.90 -0.71
C LEU A 158 7.26 -0.62 0.08
N ASP A 159 6.22 0.19 0.09
CA ASP A 159 6.13 1.43 0.84
C ASP A 159 4.72 1.58 1.40
N ALA A 160 4.62 2.24 2.55
CA ALA A 160 3.35 2.50 3.22
C ALA A 160 3.41 3.78 4.04
N GLN A 161 2.28 4.49 4.10
CA GLN A 161 2.12 5.67 4.94
C GLN A 161 0.77 5.64 5.64
N VAL A 162 0.76 5.94 6.94
CA VAL A 162 -0.46 5.99 7.77
C VAL A 162 -0.65 7.41 8.25
N CYS A 163 -1.85 7.95 8.05
CA CYS A 163 -2.22 9.28 8.54
C CYS A 163 -3.67 9.30 9.05
N GLY A 164 -4.07 10.36 9.74
CA GLY A 164 -5.48 10.59 10.03
C GLY A 164 -6.27 10.85 8.74
N ARG A 165 -7.44 10.25 8.57
CA ARG A 165 -8.22 10.32 7.32
C ARG A 165 -8.57 11.75 6.90
N ARG A 166 -8.72 12.68 7.86
CA ARG A 166 -8.99 14.09 7.55
C ARG A 166 -7.83 14.82 6.90
N ASN A 167 -6.61 14.33 7.11
CA ASN A 167 -5.37 14.89 6.58
C ASN A 167 -4.82 14.05 5.41
N SER A 168 -5.59 13.06 4.92
CA SER A 168 -5.14 12.22 3.81
C SER A 168 -5.17 12.99 2.49
N ASP A 169 -4.07 12.87 1.77
CA ASP A 169 -3.89 13.31 0.38
C ASP A 169 -3.22 12.16 -0.37
N GLU A 170 -4.02 11.27 -0.93
CA GLU A 170 -3.56 10.07 -1.63
C GLU A 170 -2.58 10.40 -2.77
N ARG A 171 -2.85 11.47 -3.54
CA ARG A 171 -2.00 11.89 -4.66
C ARG A 171 -0.67 12.45 -4.19
N GLY A 172 -0.68 13.38 -3.24
CA GLY A 172 0.54 13.95 -2.67
C GLY A 172 1.36 12.91 -1.89
N THR A 173 0.70 11.95 -1.24
CA THR A 173 1.38 10.83 -0.58
C THR A 173 2.08 9.94 -1.61
N LEU A 174 1.43 9.62 -2.73
CA LEU A 174 2.05 8.81 -3.78
C LEU A 174 3.22 9.56 -4.44
N CYS A 175 3.12 10.87 -4.69
CA CYS A 175 4.27 11.67 -5.16
C CYS A 175 5.48 11.48 -4.24
N LYS A 176 5.30 11.65 -2.92
CA LYS A 176 6.37 11.47 -1.93
C LYS A 176 6.94 10.05 -1.92
N MET A 177 6.11 9.03 -2.11
CA MET A 177 6.54 7.62 -2.20
C MET A 177 7.37 7.37 -3.47
N VAL A 178 6.97 7.93 -4.60
CA VAL A 178 7.70 7.86 -5.87
C VAL A 178 9.06 8.53 -5.72
N ASP A 179 9.10 9.76 -5.20
CA ASP A 179 10.33 10.56 -5.08
C ASP A 179 11.38 9.88 -4.20
N ARG A 180 10.96 9.30 -3.05
CA ARG A 180 11.86 8.65 -2.09
C ARG A 180 12.25 7.23 -2.44
N SER A 181 11.65 6.63 -3.48
CA SER A 181 11.91 5.25 -3.86
C SER A 181 13.29 5.08 -4.49
N ASP A 182 14.00 4.00 -4.16
CA ASP A 182 15.28 3.62 -4.78
C ASP A 182 15.11 2.76 -6.05
N ILE A 183 13.87 2.44 -6.45
CA ILE A 183 13.57 1.64 -7.63
C ILE A 183 13.85 2.47 -8.89
N THR A 184 14.57 1.89 -9.85
CA THR A 184 14.98 2.59 -11.07
C THR A 184 13.95 2.51 -12.19
N ASN A 185 13.37 1.34 -12.43
CA ASN A 185 12.45 1.09 -13.54
C ASN A 185 11.13 0.53 -13.02
N ALA A 186 10.11 1.37 -12.92
CA ALA A 186 8.79 0.94 -12.46
C ALA A 186 7.68 1.40 -13.39
N LEU A 187 6.58 0.65 -13.37
CA LEU A 187 5.28 1.01 -13.91
C LEU A 187 4.28 1.08 -12.75
N ILE A 188 3.83 2.30 -12.42
CA ILE A 188 2.76 2.52 -11.44
C ILE A 188 1.41 2.30 -12.12
N ILE A 189 0.60 1.43 -11.53
CA ILE A 189 -0.76 1.15 -11.95
C ILE A 189 -1.71 1.62 -10.85
N ALA A 190 -2.57 2.60 -11.16
CA ALA A 190 -3.45 3.21 -10.16
C ALA A 190 -4.87 3.44 -10.69
N ASP A 191 -5.80 3.64 -9.76
CA ASP A 191 -7.19 3.90 -10.10
C ASP A 191 -7.44 5.39 -10.42
N ARG A 192 -8.70 5.73 -10.76
CA ARG A 192 -9.11 7.09 -11.12
C ARG A 192 -8.96 8.12 -9.99
N GLY A 193 -8.79 7.70 -8.76
CA GLY A 193 -8.50 8.57 -7.64
C GLY A 193 -7.17 9.30 -7.81
N TYR A 194 -6.24 8.68 -8.52
CA TYR A 194 -4.89 9.18 -8.78
C TYR A 194 -4.76 10.02 -10.06
N GLU A 195 -5.84 10.31 -10.77
CA GLU A 195 -5.85 11.16 -11.97
C GLU A 195 -5.34 12.58 -11.62
N SER A 196 -4.08 12.90 -11.95
CA SER A 196 -3.41 14.16 -11.62
C SER A 196 -2.21 14.43 -12.50
N TYR A 197 -2.13 15.63 -13.10
CA TYR A 197 -0.93 16.06 -13.85
C TYR A 197 0.31 16.10 -12.96
N ASN A 198 0.18 16.55 -11.70
CA ASN A 198 1.31 16.58 -10.77
C ASN A 198 1.90 15.19 -10.53
N LEU A 199 1.05 14.21 -10.22
CA LEU A 199 1.49 12.84 -10.01
C LEU A 199 2.18 12.26 -11.25
N MET A 200 1.59 12.46 -12.45
CA MET A 200 2.21 12.01 -13.69
C MET A 200 3.57 12.66 -13.94
N ALA A 201 3.74 13.94 -13.57
CA ALA A 201 5.00 14.65 -13.68
C ALA A 201 6.06 14.07 -12.73
N HIS A 202 5.73 13.79 -11.46
CA HIS A 202 6.64 13.12 -10.51
C HIS A 202 7.08 11.74 -11.00
N ILE A 203 6.13 10.95 -11.54
CA ILE A 203 6.44 9.62 -12.07
C ILE A 203 7.37 9.74 -13.30
N GLN A 204 7.11 10.71 -14.19
CA GLN A 204 7.95 10.98 -15.37
C GLN A 204 9.35 11.45 -14.98
N ASP A 205 9.46 12.38 -14.04
CA ASP A 205 10.74 12.92 -13.56
C ASP A 205 11.60 11.83 -12.90
N LYS A 206 10.95 10.89 -12.19
CA LYS A 206 11.60 9.68 -11.66
C LYS A 206 12.09 8.71 -12.75
N GLY A 207 11.73 8.92 -14.01
CA GLY A 207 11.99 7.99 -15.10
C GLY A 207 11.07 6.77 -15.12
N TRP A 208 10.03 6.76 -14.30
CA TRP A 208 9.07 5.69 -14.24
C TRP A 208 7.96 5.82 -15.31
N LYS A 209 7.17 4.76 -15.43
CA LYS A 209 5.97 4.71 -16.26
C LYS A 209 4.71 4.69 -15.39
N PHE A 210 3.62 5.16 -15.97
CA PHE A 210 2.31 5.10 -15.33
C PHE A 210 1.26 4.47 -16.24
N LEU A 211 0.29 3.83 -15.61
CA LEU A 211 -0.96 3.37 -16.21
C LEU A 211 -2.08 3.69 -15.20
N ILE A 212 -2.77 4.81 -15.43
CA ILE A 212 -3.76 5.32 -14.48
C ILE A 212 -5.12 5.30 -15.16
N ARG A 213 -6.11 4.69 -14.52
CA ARG A 213 -7.49 4.84 -14.94
C ARG A 213 -7.92 6.28 -14.75
N ILE A 214 -8.62 6.83 -15.71
CA ILE A 214 -9.18 8.17 -15.62
C ILE A 214 -10.72 8.13 -15.63
N LYS A 215 -11.35 9.25 -15.29
CA LYS A 215 -12.79 9.40 -15.40
C LYS A 215 -13.21 9.22 -16.84
N ASP A 216 -14.42 8.69 -17.05
CA ASP A 216 -14.97 8.53 -18.38
C ASP A 216 -14.97 9.87 -19.15
N ILE A 217 -14.82 9.77 -20.45
CA ILE A 217 -14.79 10.92 -21.40
C ILE A 217 -15.96 11.89 -21.23
N TYR A 218 -17.10 11.41 -20.75
CA TYR A 218 -18.29 12.22 -20.46
C TYR A 218 -18.29 12.86 -19.04
N SER A 219 -17.28 12.61 -18.23
CA SER A 219 -17.16 13.14 -16.87
C SER A 219 -16.10 14.22 -16.80
N SER A 220 -16.23 15.17 -15.87
CA SER A 220 -15.19 16.18 -15.62
C SER A 220 -13.89 15.52 -15.14
N GLY A 221 -12.84 15.56 -15.95
CA GLY A 221 -11.52 14.99 -15.70
C GLY A 221 -10.51 15.44 -16.75
N ILE A 222 -9.35 14.80 -16.82
CA ILE A 222 -8.31 15.13 -17.81
C ILE A 222 -8.85 14.95 -19.22
N ALA A 223 -9.53 13.84 -19.50
CA ALA A 223 -10.08 13.51 -20.80
C ALA A 223 -11.07 14.56 -21.32
N SER A 224 -11.92 15.13 -20.46
CA SER A 224 -12.91 16.15 -20.87
C SER A 224 -12.30 17.47 -21.34
N GLY A 225 -11.03 17.68 -21.07
CA GLY A 225 -10.30 18.87 -21.51
C GLY A 225 -9.54 18.70 -22.82
N LEU A 226 -9.70 17.57 -23.51
CA LEU A 226 -8.99 17.21 -24.74
C LEU A 226 -9.96 17.05 -25.91
N GLU A 227 -9.44 17.13 -27.13
CA GLU A 227 -10.16 16.77 -28.35
C GLU A 227 -9.98 15.29 -28.61
N LEU A 228 -11.01 14.51 -28.27
CA LEU A 228 -10.99 13.06 -28.37
C LEU A 228 -11.61 12.59 -29.68
N PRO A 229 -11.17 11.45 -30.25
CA PRO A 229 -11.80 10.83 -31.39
C PRO A 229 -13.29 10.50 -31.13
N ASN A 230 -14.13 10.65 -32.15
CA ASN A 230 -15.53 10.26 -32.06
C ASN A 230 -15.70 8.76 -32.35
N SER A 231 -15.07 7.93 -31.50
CA SER A 231 -15.14 6.46 -31.55
C SER A 231 -15.20 5.88 -30.16
N ASP A 232 -15.81 4.71 -30.02
CA ASP A 232 -15.95 4.03 -28.74
C ASP A 232 -14.60 3.52 -28.22
N GLU A 233 -13.70 3.14 -29.11
CA GLU A 233 -12.34 2.69 -28.78
C GLU A 233 -11.34 3.55 -29.55
N PHE A 234 -10.29 3.98 -28.87
CA PHE A 234 -9.23 4.79 -29.46
C PHE A 234 -7.93 4.71 -28.64
N ASP A 235 -6.84 5.10 -29.30
CA ASP A 235 -5.52 5.28 -28.75
C ASP A 235 -4.97 6.61 -29.26
N LEU A 236 -4.98 7.64 -28.41
CA LEU A 236 -4.63 9.01 -28.76
C LEU A 236 -3.36 9.45 -28.04
N TYR A 237 -2.33 9.82 -28.78
CA TYR A 237 -1.12 10.43 -28.24
C TYR A 237 -1.31 11.95 -28.05
N CYS A 238 -1.00 12.43 -26.85
CA CYS A 238 -1.12 13.84 -26.46
C CYS A 238 0.25 14.34 -25.94
N PRO A 239 1.04 15.08 -26.75
CA PRO A 239 2.32 15.68 -26.33
C PRO A 239 2.06 17.03 -25.61
N ILE A 240 1.38 16.97 -24.46
CA ILE A 240 0.85 18.17 -23.82
C ILE A 240 1.94 19.03 -23.18
N GLN A 241 1.83 20.33 -23.35
CA GLN A 241 2.64 21.38 -22.74
C GLN A 241 1.81 22.10 -21.67
N LEU A 242 2.18 21.93 -20.43
CA LEU A 242 1.50 22.54 -19.28
C LEU A 242 2.13 23.88 -18.96
N THR A 243 1.31 24.92 -18.72
CA THR A 243 1.81 26.22 -18.26
C THR A 243 0.85 26.87 -17.27
N ARG A 244 1.39 27.66 -16.35
CA ARG A 244 0.61 28.52 -15.45
C ARG A 244 0.40 29.93 -16.00
N ARG A 245 1.04 30.25 -17.13
CA ARG A 245 0.98 31.59 -17.72
C ARG A 245 -0.20 31.71 -18.68
N ARG A 246 -1.02 32.75 -18.46
CA ARG A 246 -2.14 33.11 -19.35
C ARG A 246 -1.93 34.55 -19.80
N LYS A 247 -0.99 34.72 -20.72
CA LYS A 247 -0.64 36.00 -21.38
C LYS A 247 -1.22 36.05 -22.80
N ILE A 248 -1.16 37.20 -23.43
CA ILE A 248 -1.66 37.39 -24.81
C ILE A 248 -1.02 36.37 -25.76
N GLU A 249 0.25 36.05 -25.57
CA GLU A 249 0.99 35.10 -26.40
C GLU A 249 0.58 33.66 -26.18
N THR A 250 0.11 33.27 -24.97
CA THR A 250 -0.26 31.89 -24.64
C THR A 250 -1.72 31.57 -24.86
N VAL A 251 -2.62 32.58 -24.79
CA VAL A 251 -4.07 32.35 -24.93
C VAL A 251 -4.43 31.67 -26.26
N PRO A 252 -3.87 32.08 -27.42
CA PRO A 252 -4.17 31.41 -28.69
C PRO A 252 -3.74 29.94 -28.73
N LEU A 253 -2.68 29.55 -28.00
CA LEU A 253 -2.19 28.18 -27.97
C LEU A 253 -3.21 27.21 -27.37
N PHE A 254 -4.05 27.67 -26.44
CA PHE A 254 -5.05 26.83 -25.77
C PHE A 254 -6.24 26.42 -26.68
N ALA A 255 -6.29 26.92 -27.92
CA ALA A 255 -7.19 26.40 -28.93
C ALA A 255 -6.83 24.96 -29.33
N ASP A 256 -5.54 24.63 -29.32
CA ASP A 256 -5.03 23.26 -29.50
C ASP A 256 -4.98 22.55 -28.14
N LYS A 257 -6.08 21.91 -27.77
CA LYS A 257 -6.27 21.30 -26.46
C LYS A 257 -5.41 20.06 -26.23
N ASN A 258 -4.94 19.41 -27.28
CA ASN A 258 -4.11 18.22 -27.19
C ASN A 258 -2.63 18.52 -27.05
N HIS A 259 -2.22 19.77 -27.32
CA HIS A 259 -0.83 20.20 -27.18
C HIS A 259 -0.60 21.20 -26.04
N TYR A 260 -1.61 22.02 -25.68
CA TYR A 260 -1.41 23.08 -24.68
C TYR A 260 -2.51 23.08 -23.63
N LYS A 261 -2.08 23.15 -22.38
CA LYS A 261 -2.99 23.21 -21.21
C LYS A 261 -2.55 24.25 -20.22
N TRP A 262 -3.45 25.17 -19.90
CA TRP A 262 -3.28 26.07 -18.77
C TRP A 262 -3.65 25.36 -17.45
N ILE A 263 -2.81 25.51 -16.41
CA ILE A 263 -3.04 24.99 -15.06
C ILE A 263 -3.25 26.17 -14.11
N ALA A 264 -4.36 26.19 -13.37
CA ALA A 264 -4.64 27.19 -12.36
C ALA A 264 -3.60 27.16 -11.23
N THR A 265 -3.32 28.32 -10.64
CA THR A 265 -2.39 28.42 -9.48
C THR A 265 -2.87 27.61 -8.27
N SER A 266 -4.19 27.44 -8.12
CA SER A 266 -4.79 26.60 -7.07
C SER A 266 -4.63 25.09 -7.30
N THR A 267 -4.27 24.66 -8.53
CA THR A 267 -4.03 23.24 -8.83
C THR A 267 -2.62 22.87 -8.39
N PRO A 268 -2.42 21.84 -7.53
CA PRO A 268 -1.09 21.36 -7.19
C PRO A 268 -0.31 20.98 -8.45
N PHE A 269 0.87 21.53 -8.60
CA PHE A 269 1.83 21.15 -9.65
C PHE A 269 3.22 21.70 -9.28
N ASP A 270 4.15 20.83 -8.97
CA ASP A 270 5.41 21.18 -8.32
C ASP A 270 6.51 21.63 -9.31
N TYR A 271 6.32 21.36 -10.61
CA TYR A 271 7.30 21.63 -11.67
C TYR A 271 7.12 22.98 -12.38
N LEU A 272 6.14 23.78 -11.99
CA LEU A 272 5.93 25.13 -12.50
C LEU A 272 5.68 26.10 -11.34
N SER A 273 6.39 27.23 -11.33
CA SER A 273 6.24 28.26 -10.31
C SER A 273 4.79 28.74 -10.17
N ALA A 274 4.26 28.71 -8.95
CA ALA A 274 2.94 29.26 -8.64
C ALA A 274 2.92 30.81 -8.65
N GLY A 275 4.08 31.44 -8.38
CA GLY A 275 4.24 32.88 -8.41
C GLY A 275 4.15 33.44 -9.84
N SER A 276 3.60 34.61 -10.01
CA SER A 276 3.47 35.27 -11.32
C SER A 276 3.84 36.74 -11.20
N HIS A 277 5.07 37.09 -11.57
CA HIS A 277 5.43 38.49 -11.82
C HIS A 277 5.25 38.80 -13.31
N LYS A 278 4.90 40.07 -13.61
CA LYS A 278 4.59 40.53 -14.97
C LYS A 278 5.70 40.22 -16.00
N HIS A 279 6.94 40.18 -15.54
CA HIS A 279 8.15 40.03 -16.38
C HIS A 279 8.73 38.61 -16.35
N ASP A 280 8.12 37.64 -15.61
CA ASP A 280 8.63 36.29 -15.60
C ASP A 280 8.49 35.62 -16.98
N PRO A 281 9.44 34.78 -17.38
CA PRO A 281 9.38 34.06 -18.63
C PRO A 281 8.15 33.14 -18.67
N ILE A 282 7.72 32.80 -19.89
CA ILE A 282 6.68 31.76 -20.09
C ILE A 282 7.38 30.41 -19.96
N GLU A 283 6.98 29.65 -18.94
CA GLU A 283 7.50 28.32 -18.68
C GLU A 283 6.47 27.28 -19.11
N PHE A 284 6.96 26.22 -19.77
CA PHE A 284 6.17 25.06 -20.15
C PHE A 284 6.80 23.81 -19.56
N TYR A 285 5.96 22.92 -19.03
CA TYR A 285 6.34 21.56 -18.65
C TYR A 285 5.80 20.59 -19.68
N TYR A 286 6.69 19.82 -20.30
CA TYR A 286 6.33 18.81 -21.30
C TYR A 286 5.94 17.50 -20.65
N LEU A 287 4.68 17.10 -20.81
CA LEU A 287 4.13 15.87 -20.23
C LEU A 287 3.45 15.05 -21.33
N PRO A 288 4.20 14.23 -22.07
CA PRO A 288 3.63 13.37 -23.11
C PRO A 288 2.94 12.16 -22.50
N PHE A 289 1.75 11.85 -23.00
CA PHE A 289 1.01 10.65 -22.64
C PHE A 289 0.10 10.17 -23.76
N ARG A 290 -0.44 8.98 -23.60
CA ARG A 290 -1.50 8.40 -24.42
C ARG A 290 -2.77 8.29 -23.58
N ILE A 291 -3.92 8.56 -24.21
CA ILE A 291 -5.23 8.19 -23.68
C ILE A 291 -5.75 7.02 -24.51
N VAL A 292 -5.98 5.91 -23.83
CA VAL A 292 -6.44 4.68 -24.48
C VAL A 292 -7.79 4.30 -23.91
N ARG A 293 -8.79 4.14 -24.79
CA ARG A 293 -10.12 3.67 -24.42
C ARG A 293 -10.38 2.33 -25.09
N PHE A 294 -10.72 1.33 -24.28
CA PHE A 294 -10.95 -0.03 -24.73
C PHE A 294 -12.22 -0.62 -24.10
N LYS A 295 -12.80 -1.58 -24.82
CA LYS A 295 -13.99 -2.30 -24.39
C LYS A 295 -13.68 -3.32 -23.31
N LEU A 296 -14.45 -3.32 -22.21
CA LEU A 296 -14.42 -4.34 -21.18
C LEU A 296 -15.48 -5.42 -21.38
N SER A 297 -16.71 -4.99 -21.73
CA SER A 297 -17.87 -5.84 -22.04
C SER A 297 -18.74 -5.13 -23.06
N ASP A 298 -19.81 -5.77 -23.51
CA ASP A 298 -20.69 -5.21 -24.57
C ASP A 298 -21.28 -3.83 -24.26
N SER A 299 -21.36 -3.47 -22.99
CA SER A 299 -21.92 -2.19 -22.53
C SER A 299 -20.97 -1.35 -21.67
N SER A 300 -19.69 -1.75 -21.52
CA SER A 300 -18.76 -1.04 -20.65
C SER A 300 -17.41 -0.82 -21.29
N TYR A 301 -16.92 0.39 -21.12
CA TYR A 301 -15.59 0.82 -21.58
C TYR A 301 -14.75 1.29 -20.40
N GLU A 302 -13.44 1.22 -20.54
CA GLU A 302 -12.49 1.77 -19.60
C GLU A 302 -11.54 2.70 -20.34
N THR A 303 -11.22 3.83 -19.70
CA THR A 303 -10.28 4.81 -20.23
C THR A 303 -9.09 4.92 -19.29
N VAL A 304 -7.91 4.79 -19.85
CA VAL A 304 -6.63 4.87 -19.13
C VAL A 304 -5.74 5.93 -19.75
N ILE A 305 -4.86 6.51 -18.93
CA ILE A 305 -3.80 7.42 -19.35
C ILE A 305 -2.45 6.76 -19.03
N THR A 306 -1.50 6.84 -19.98
CA THR A 306 -0.19 6.18 -19.84
C THR A 306 0.89 6.89 -20.64
N ASN A 307 2.16 6.77 -20.17
CA ASN A 307 3.36 7.18 -20.93
C ASN A 307 4.14 5.95 -21.46
N LEU A 308 3.49 4.79 -21.54
CA LEU A 308 4.04 3.59 -22.18
C LEU A 308 4.02 3.73 -23.70
N ASP A 309 5.00 3.15 -24.36
CA ASP A 309 5.07 3.10 -25.82
C ASP A 309 3.96 2.23 -26.42
N ALA A 310 3.39 2.65 -27.58
CA ALA A 310 2.25 1.99 -28.20
C ALA A 310 2.61 0.65 -28.83
N GLU A 311 3.80 0.54 -29.38
CA GLU A 311 4.28 -0.67 -30.08
C GLU A 311 4.51 -1.82 -29.06
N TYR A 312 5.14 -1.51 -27.92
CA TYR A 312 5.42 -2.50 -26.89
C TYR A 312 4.24 -2.78 -25.96
N PHE A 313 3.30 -1.81 -25.83
CA PHE A 313 2.12 -1.89 -24.97
C PHE A 313 0.85 -1.50 -25.72
N PRO A 314 0.35 -2.34 -26.62
CA PRO A 314 -0.93 -2.12 -27.31
C PRO A 314 -2.11 -2.14 -26.33
N PRO A 315 -3.32 -1.69 -26.72
CA PRO A 315 -4.49 -1.59 -25.83
C PRO A 315 -4.83 -2.87 -25.05
N GLU A 316 -4.72 -4.04 -25.68
CA GLU A 316 -4.98 -5.33 -25.02
C GLU A 316 -3.99 -5.62 -23.88
N GLU A 317 -2.73 -5.23 -24.08
CA GLU A 317 -1.70 -5.35 -23.03
C GLU A 317 -1.98 -4.39 -21.87
N LEU A 318 -2.39 -3.15 -22.17
CA LEU A 318 -2.78 -2.19 -21.13
C LEU A 318 -3.98 -2.68 -20.32
N LYS A 319 -4.97 -3.29 -20.97
CA LYS A 319 -6.12 -3.93 -20.34
C LYS A 319 -5.70 -5.06 -19.38
N HIS A 320 -4.78 -5.92 -19.85
CA HIS A 320 -4.22 -6.98 -19.02
C HIS A 320 -3.49 -6.42 -17.77
N LEU A 321 -2.58 -5.47 -17.99
CA LEU A 321 -1.80 -4.83 -16.92
C LEU A 321 -2.70 -4.12 -15.91
N TYR A 322 -3.69 -3.37 -16.40
CA TYR A 322 -4.63 -2.69 -15.51
C TYR A 322 -5.45 -3.69 -14.68
N GLY A 323 -5.83 -4.82 -15.27
CA GLY A 323 -6.50 -5.92 -14.56
C GLY A 323 -5.68 -6.46 -13.38
N MET A 324 -4.35 -6.46 -13.48
CA MET A 324 -3.46 -6.90 -12.38
C MET A 324 -3.55 -6.00 -11.14
N ARG A 325 -3.96 -4.74 -11.28
CA ARG A 325 -4.13 -3.78 -10.17
C ARG A 325 -4.99 -4.35 -9.03
N TRP A 326 -5.98 -5.18 -9.34
CA TRP A 326 -6.82 -5.83 -8.32
C TRP A 326 -6.04 -6.64 -7.27
N GLY A 327 -4.75 -6.90 -7.53
CA GLY A 327 -3.84 -7.52 -6.57
C GLY A 327 -3.74 -6.75 -5.27
N ILE A 328 -3.61 -5.40 -5.31
CA ILE A 328 -3.53 -4.58 -4.09
C ILE A 328 -4.84 -4.55 -3.30
N GLU A 329 -6.01 -4.50 -3.97
CA GLU A 329 -7.30 -4.58 -3.29
C GLU A 329 -7.50 -5.93 -2.57
N THR A 330 -7.02 -7.00 -3.20
CA THR A 330 -7.03 -8.34 -2.60
C THR A 330 -6.09 -8.39 -1.39
N SER A 331 -4.90 -7.80 -1.49
CA SER A 331 -3.94 -7.76 -0.40
C SER A 331 -4.47 -6.95 0.81
N PHE A 332 -5.15 -5.83 0.60
CA PHE A 332 -5.81 -5.10 1.68
C PHE A 332 -6.90 -5.91 2.38
N ARG A 333 -7.67 -6.71 1.62
CA ARG A 333 -8.64 -7.62 2.22
C ARG A 333 -7.96 -8.69 3.07
N GLU A 334 -6.88 -9.28 2.59
CA GLU A 334 -6.11 -10.27 3.34
C GLU A 334 -5.43 -9.64 4.56
N LEU A 335 -4.88 -8.44 4.43
CA LEU A 335 -4.30 -7.68 5.53
C LEU A 335 -5.33 -7.40 6.63
N LYS A 336 -6.54 -6.95 6.26
CA LYS A 336 -7.62 -6.62 7.20
C LYS A 336 -8.17 -7.84 7.92
N TYR A 337 -8.49 -8.90 7.19
CA TYR A 337 -9.27 -10.02 7.71
C TYR A 337 -8.41 -11.24 8.06
N THR A 338 -7.32 -11.49 7.36
CA THR A 338 -6.48 -12.67 7.57
C THR A 338 -5.31 -12.36 8.50
N VAL A 339 -4.60 -11.29 8.25
CA VAL A 339 -3.48 -10.87 9.13
C VAL A 339 -3.99 -10.19 10.40
N GLY A 340 -5.22 -9.65 10.36
CA GLY A 340 -5.91 -9.14 11.54
C GLY A 340 -5.73 -7.65 11.78
N LEU A 341 -5.62 -6.84 10.70
CA LEU A 341 -5.48 -5.39 10.82
C LEU A 341 -6.68 -4.69 11.48
N LEU A 342 -7.84 -5.34 11.56
CA LEU A 342 -9.03 -4.78 12.23
C LEU A 342 -9.06 -5.05 13.75
N HIS A 343 -8.10 -5.81 14.28
CA HIS A 343 -8.02 -6.17 15.69
C HIS A 343 -6.88 -5.42 16.37
N PHE A 344 -7.20 -4.33 17.05
CA PHE A 344 -6.22 -3.53 17.78
C PHE A 344 -6.21 -3.84 19.27
N HIS A 345 -5.00 -3.85 19.86
CA HIS A 345 -4.77 -3.99 21.30
C HIS A 345 -4.50 -2.64 21.97
N ALA A 346 -4.42 -1.58 21.17
CA ALA A 346 -4.14 -0.23 21.64
C ALA A 346 -5.31 0.72 21.37
N LYS A 347 -5.40 1.79 22.18
CA LYS A 347 -6.32 2.90 21.98
C LYS A 347 -5.60 4.12 21.39
N LYS A 348 -4.34 4.35 21.76
CA LYS A 348 -3.57 5.49 21.28
C LYS A 348 -3.14 5.29 19.84
N VAL A 349 -3.31 6.30 18.99
CA VAL A 349 -3.00 6.26 17.57
C VAL A 349 -1.56 5.86 17.29
N GLU A 350 -0.58 6.39 18.06
CA GLU A 350 0.83 6.00 17.95
C GLU A 350 1.03 4.48 18.05
N ASN A 351 0.37 3.86 19.04
CA ASN A 351 0.47 2.43 19.24
C ASN A 351 -0.31 1.63 18.18
N ILE A 352 -1.45 2.14 17.72
CA ILE A 352 -2.19 1.55 16.62
C ILE A 352 -1.35 1.55 15.35
N THR A 353 -0.63 2.64 15.07
CA THR A 353 0.28 2.74 13.92
C THR A 353 1.40 1.68 14.01
N GLN A 354 1.95 1.41 15.20
CA GLN A 354 2.90 0.30 15.39
C GLN A 354 2.27 -1.04 14.99
N GLU A 355 1.01 -1.30 15.37
CA GLU A 355 0.31 -2.54 14.99
C GLU A 355 0.04 -2.62 13.49
N ILE A 356 -0.29 -1.50 12.83
CA ILE A 356 -0.50 -1.46 11.38
C ILE A 356 0.79 -1.90 10.65
N TYR A 357 1.93 -1.30 10.98
CA TYR A 357 3.21 -1.69 10.38
C TYR A 357 3.63 -3.11 10.74
N ALA A 358 3.38 -3.55 11.96
CA ALA A 358 3.62 -4.95 12.36
C ALA A 358 2.79 -5.93 11.49
N ARG A 359 1.55 -5.59 11.13
CA ARG A 359 0.72 -6.39 10.22
C ARG A 359 1.23 -6.35 8.78
N LEU A 360 1.72 -5.21 8.29
CA LEU A 360 2.36 -5.10 6.98
C LEU A 360 3.61 -5.97 6.89
N ILE A 361 4.47 -5.95 7.93
CA ILE A 361 5.65 -6.82 8.01
C ILE A 361 5.25 -8.30 8.02
N MET A 362 4.25 -8.68 8.82
CA MET A 362 3.78 -10.07 8.88
C MET A 362 3.12 -10.52 7.57
N TYR A 363 2.40 -9.62 6.88
CA TYR A 363 1.88 -9.88 5.53
C TYR A 363 3.02 -10.21 4.56
N ASN A 364 4.01 -9.31 4.45
CA ASN A 364 5.17 -9.51 3.57
C ASN A 364 5.94 -10.79 3.93
N PHE A 365 6.16 -11.03 5.22
CA PHE A 365 6.83 -12.24 5.70
C PHE A 365 6.10 -13.51 5.26
N SER A 366 4.77 -13.52 5.38
CA SER A 366 3.94 -14.65 5.01
C SER A 366 3.88 -14.88 3.50
N GLU A 367 3.76 -13.80 2.70
CA GLU A 367 3.77 -13.87 1.23
C GLU A 367 5.12 -14.37 0.71
N LEU A 368 6.22 -13.84 1.22
CA LEU A 368 7.57 -14.28 0.83
C LEU A 368 7.78 -15.76 1.12
N ILE A 369 7.38 -16.26 2.29
CA ILE A 369 7.47 -17.68 2.61
C ILE A 369 6.57 -18.49 1.68
N THR A 370 5.31 -18.08 1.52
CA THR A 370 4.32 -18.79 0.69
C THR A 370 4.79 -18.89 -0.77
N SER A 371 5.45 -17.84 -1.29
CA SER A 371 6.00 -17.84 -2.66
C SER A 371 7.10 -18.87 -2.89
N HIS A 372 7.69 -19.41 -1.83
CA HIS A 372 8.72 -20.45 -1.89
C HIS A 372 8.19 -21.87 -1.65
N VAL A 373 6.91 -22.00 -1.30
CA VAL A 373 6.27 -23.32 -1.12
C VAL A 373 5.91 -23.90 -2.48
N VAL A 374 6.42 -25.10 -2.76
CA VAL A 374 6.04 -25.82 -3.98
C VAL A 374 4.73 -26.52 -3.80
N ILE A 375 3.75 -26.11 -4.58
CA ILE A 375 2.48 -26.82 -4.68
C ILE A 375 2.65 -27.95 -5.68
N GLN A 376 2.59 -29.19 -5.20
CA GLN A 376 2.61 -30.36 -6.07
C GLN A 376 1.39 -30.31 -7.01
N LYS A 377 1.66 -30.39 -8.32
CA LYS A 377 0.62 -30.49 -9.34
C LYS A 377 0.08 -31.92 -9.34
N PHE A 378 -0.95 -32.17 -8.57
CA PHE A 378 -1.79 -33.35 -8.79
C PHE A 378 -2.76 -33.04 -9.95
N GLU A 379 -3.24 -34.08 -10.64
CA GLU A 379 -4.36 -33.94 -11.59
C GLU A 379 -5.61 -33.51 -10.82
N ARG A 380 -5.85 -32.20 -10.80
CA ARG A 380 -7.01 -31.59 -10.14
C ARG A 380 -7.85 -30.88 -11.20
N LYS A 381 -9.17 -30.95 -11.03
CA LYS A 381 -10.16 -30.28 -11.90
C LYS A 381 -9.93 -28.76 -12.00
N HIS A 382 -9.34 -28.14 -10.98
CA HIS A 382 -9.08 -26.71 -10.91
C HIS A 382 -7.68 -26.40 -10.36
N PRO A 383 -7.03 -25.32 -10.81
CA PRO A 383 -5.78 -24.86 -10.23
C PRO A 383 -5.98 -24.48 -8.75
N CYS A 384 -4.95 -24.68 -7.95
CA CYS A 384 -4.97 -24.39 -6.52
C CYS A 384 -3.84 -23.40 -6.17
N LYS A 385 -4.06 -22.61 -5.14
CA LYS A 385 -3.05 -21.79 -4.49
C LYS A 385 -2.96 -22.13 -2.99
N ALA A 386 -1.87 -21.76 -2.33
CA ALA A 386 -1.76 -21.90 -0.88
C ALA A 386 -2.90 -21.16 -0.18
N ASN A 387 -3.42 -21.73 0.90
CA ASN A 387 -4.39 -21.04 1.75
C ASN A 387 -3.66 -20.03 2.61
N PHE A 388 -3.81 -18.75 2.28
CA PHE A 388 -3.07 -17.67 2.92
C PHE A 388 -3.39 -17.54 4.43
N SER A 389 -4.60 -17.85 4.87
CA SER A 389 -4.95 -17.85 6.30
C SER A 389 -4.15 -18.89 7.08
N VAL A 390 -3.98 -20.09 6.53
CA VAL A 390 -3.13 -21.12 7.13
C VAL A 390 -1.66 -20.70 7.08
N ALA A 391 -1.22 -20.13 5.95
CA ALA A 391 0.15 -19.67 5.78
C ALA A 391 0.52 -18.63 6.84
N VAL A 392 -0.31 -17.62 7.09
CA VAL A 392 -0.06 -16.59 8.12
C VAL A 392 0.07 -17.22 9.52
N GLN A 393 -0.80 -18.18 9.87
CA GLN A 393 -0.72 -18.86 11.18
C GLN A 393 0.58 -19.66 11.31
N VAL A 394 0.94 -20.45 10.31
CA VAL A 394 2.18 -21.23 10.28
C VAL A 394 3.40 -20.31 10.35
N CYS A 395 3.39 -19.20 9.61
CA CYS A 395 4.47 -18.21 9.60
C CYS A 395 4.68 -17.55 10.97
N ARG A 396 3.61 -17.27 11.72
CA ARG A 396 3.72 -16.78 13.11
C ARG A 396 4.39 -17.82 14.02
N GLN A 397 3.97 -19.09 13.93
CA GLN A 397 4.58 -20.17 14.71
C GLN A 397 6.05 -20.39 14.30
N PHE A 398 6.37 -20.24 13.02
CA PHE A 398 7.74 -20.30 12.53
C PHE A 398 8.60 -19.14 13.06
N LEU A 399 8.06 -17.93 13.09
CA LEU A 399 8.76 -16.77 13.66
C LEU A 399 9.07 -17.00 15.15
N LEU A 400 8.14 -17.56 15.90
CA LEU A 400 8.31 -17.95 17.32
C LEU A 400 9.27 -19.13 17.53
N GLY A 401 9.71 -19.81 16.48
CA GLY A 401 10.58 -20.98 16.58
C GLY A 401 9.86 -22.28 17.00
N ASN A 402 8.53 -22.32 16.90
CA ASN A 402 7.73 -23.49 17.25
C ASN A 402 7.58 -24.49 16.10
N VAL A 403 7.90 -24.11 14.87
CA VAL A 403 7.78 -24.92 13.66
C VAL A 403 9.08 -24.86 12.87
N SER A 404 9.55 -25.98 12.37
CA SER A 404 10.75 -26.08 11.55
C SER A 404 10.49 -25.67 10.08
N PRO A 405 11.51 -25.25 9.31
CA PRO A 405 11.31 -24.90 7.90
C PRO A 405 10.69 -26.00 7.03
N PRO A 406 11.07 -27.31 7.16
CA PRO A 406 10.38 -28.39 6.45
C PRO A 406 8.90 -28.53 6.79
N ASP A 407 8.54 -28.35 8.07
CA ASP A 407 7.14 -28.43 8.51
C ASP A 407 6.32 -27.24 8.02
N VAL A 408 6.92 -26.06 7.91
CA VAL A 408 6.29 -24.87 7.29
C VAL A 408 5.89 -25.20 5.86
N GLU A 409 6.84 -25.71 5.07
CA GLU A 409 6.62 -26.08 3.67
C GLU A 409 5.54 -27.16 3.53
N ALA A 410 5.65 -28.24 4.32
CA ALA A 410 4.70 -29.34 4.29
C ALA A 410 3.29 -28.89 4.68
N THR A 411 3.15 -28.07 5.72
CA THR A 411 1.85 -27.62 6.22
C THR A 411 1.18 -26.66 5.25
N ILE A 412 1.89 -25.70 4.71
CA ILE A 412 1.33 -24.76 3.71
C ILE A 412 1.00 -25.52 2.41
N GLY A 413 1.87 -26.42 1.96
CA GLY A 413 1.68 -27.22 0.74
C GLY A 413 0.50 -28.18 0.78
N LYS A 414 0.10 -28.67 1.98
CA LYS A 414 -1.10 -29.48 2.18
C LYS A 414 -2.40 -28.67 2.16
N ASN A 415 -2.35 -27.43 2.64
CA ASN A 415 -3.52 -26.58 2.81
C ASN A 415 -3.69 -25.65 1.62
N LEU A 416 -4.48 -26.07 0.65
CA LEU A 416 -4.68 -25.35 -0.60
C LEU A 416 -6.11 -24.82 -0.73
N SER A 417 -6.23 -23.69 -1.40
CA SER A 417 -7.51 -23.09 -1.82
C SER A 417 -7.66 -23.23 -3.33
N VAL A 418 -8.85 -23.62 -3.78
CA VAL A 418 -9.17 -23.76 -5.21
C VAL A 418 -9.31 -22.38 -5.86
N ILE A 419 -8.64 -22.18 -6.98
CA ILE A 419 -8.84 -21.02 -7.84
C ILE A 419 -10.01 -21.34 -8.77
N ARG A 420 -11.09 -20.57 -8.69
CA ARG A 420 -12.26 -20.69 -9.56
C ARG A 420 -12.25 -19.55 -10.57
N PRO A 421 -11.77 -19.77 -11.82
CA PRO A 421 -11.81 -18.77 -12.86
C PRO A 421 -13.25 -18.34 -13.15
N GLY A 422 -13.46 -17.06 -13.46
CA GLY A 422 -14.78 -16.55 -13.88
C GLY A 422 -15.82 -16.38 -12.77
N ARG A 423 -15.47 -16.57 -11.49
CA ARG A 423 -16.40 -16.30 -10.39
C ARG A 423 -16.51 -14.79 -10.16
N ASN A 424 -17.47 -14.17 -10.84
CA ASN A 424 -17.87 -12.79 -10.55
C ASN A 424 -18.89 -12.81 -9.39
N SER A 425 -18.51 -12.22 -8.26
CA SER A 425 -19.48 -11.89 -7.22
C SER A 425 -19.95 -10.47 -7.48
N PRO A 426 -21.25 -10.22 -7.72
CA PRO A 426 -21.76 -8.86 -7.91
C PRO A 426 -21.34 -8.01 -6.70
N ARG A 427 -20.84 -6.81 -6.98
CA ARG A 427 -20.45 -5.85 -5.94
C ARG A 427 -21.69 -5.54 -5.11
N ASN A 428 -21.67 -5.84 -3.82
CA ASN A 428 -22.76 -5.49 -2.94
C ASN A 428 -22.71 -3.96 -2.73
N MET A 429 -23.53 -3.23 -3.52
CA MET A 429 -23.61 -1.76 -3.52
C MET A 429 -24.28 -1.20 -2.27
N VAL A 430 -24.74 -2.05 -1.36
CA VAL A 430 -25.23 -1.59 -0.07
C VAL A 430 -24.08 -0.93 0.66
N VAL A 431 -24.22 0.37 0.89
CA VAL A 431 -23.32 1.16 1.75
C VAL A 431 -23.28 0.44 3.09
N LYS A 432 -22.22 -0.34 3.32
CA LYS A 432 -21.98 -0.91 4.64
C LYS A 432 -21.72 0.30 5.54
N HIS A 433 -22.64 0.54 6.47
CA HIS A 433 -22.36 1.40 7.62
C HIS A 433 -20.99 1.04 8.16
N ALA A 434 -20.25 2.06 8.62
CA ALA A 434 -18.89 1.91 9.11
C ALA A 434 -18.72 0.56 9.84
N VAL A 435 -17.81 -0.26 9.33
CA VAL A 435 -17.60 -1.61 9.90
C VAL A 435 -17.18 -1.41 11.34
N SER A 436 -17.97 -1.93 12.29
CA SER A 436 -17.60 -1.89 13.69
C SER A 436 -16.20 -2.53 13.84
N PHE A 437 -15.24 -1.74 14.30
CA PHE A 437 -13.94 -2.33 14.63
C PHE A 437 -14.10 -3.26 15.82
N LEU A 438 -13.34 -4.36 15.82
CA LEU A 438 -13.34 -5.30 16.92
C LEU A 438 -12.22 -4.90 17.89
N TYR A 439 -12.53 -3.93 18.78
CA TYR A 439 -11.66 -3.66 19.93
C TYR A 439 -11.97 -4.67 21.02
N ARG A 440 -10.97 -5.46 21.40
CA ARG A 440 -11.06 -6.34 22.54
C ARG A 440 -10.30 -5.71 23.70
N VAL A 441 -11.04 -5.32 24.71
CA VAL A 441 -10.47 -4.84 25.99
C VAL A 441 -9.61 -5.95 26.58
N ALA A 442 -8.48 -5.57 27.17
CA ALA A 442 -7.58 -6.48 27.89
C ALA A 442 -8.28 -7.11 29.10
#